data_c28ab3ce90621ccb51b9156d0f8c0348
#
_entry.id   c28ab3ce90621ccb51b9156d0f8c0348
#
_cell.length_a   1.000
_cell.length_b   1.000
_cell.length_c   1.000
_cell.angle_alpha   90.00
_cell.angle_beta   90.00
_cell.angle_gamma   90.00
#
_symmetry.space_group_name_H-M   'P 1'
#
loop_
_entity.id
_entity.type
_entity.pdbx_description
1 polymer ?
#
loop_
_entity_poly.entity_id
_entity_poly.type
_entity_poly.pdbx_seq_one_letter_code
_entity_poly.pdbx_strand_id
1 'polypeptide(L)'
;MKKFSRTELYNELLKNSLKDLSDKYHINYNQFSSFCHQNNIPIPGPKYRMYLKMKRDVSNLIKPLPIAETDIIYFRTSDENEDIKNELKELNDPLKIEQIEQVLAEFKYSSKKSLSSKVRNFKKSIQNWKKENPYDDHSYEWYKWYSDEQKPEFMDDISPKELPRLYRLLDRIYLIFDQLGEEVKDDFTIIIGGKDEVPFSISEYKDNIDHRITKEEQAELNEYEKKRMIDPDLAYKPRIRKYDHPYNGRFRIKFDSYPYHAYIRDTNKGKLEDKISQIIIEFYKEYISVRKERLVREEEERKQKEEKERKIQRAEHINDEKKKVQKLIIEARDYKTSKQIREYAKTVKDPEYKDWILQKASWLDPTIHKEDEILGKRDYSKDLKEYLKDLLEIESDRYW
;
A
#
# COMPACT_ATOMS: atom_id res chain seq x y z
N MET A 1 17.92 -21.61 27.74
CA MET A 1 18.05 -20.78 28.94
C MET A 1 19.44 -20.91 29.51
N LYS A 2 20.25 -19.83 29.52
CA LYS A 2 21.62 -19.86 30.08
C LYS A 2 21.63 -19.18 31.44
N LYS A 3 22.24 -19.81 32.42
CA LYS A 3 22.35 -19.31 33.81
C LYS A 3 23.68 -18.56 33.99
N PHE A 4 23.63 -17.36 34.51
CA PHE A 4 24.80 -16.53 34.81
C PHE A 4 24.76 -16.06 36.27
N SER A 5 25.95 -15.93 36.88
CA SER A 5 26.13 -15.09 38.06
C SER A 5 26.43 -13.66 37.60
N ARG A 6 25.74 -12.67 38.18
CA ARG A 6 26.00 -11.23 37.88
C ARG A 6 27.44 -10.87 38.20
N THR A 7 27.95 -11.38 39.30
CA THR A 7 29.32 -11.10 39.74
C THR A 7 30.35 -11.71 38.81
N GLU A 8 30.15 -12.95 38.37
CA GLU A 8 31.04 -13.60 37.40
C GLU A 8 31.00 -12.93 36.05
N LEU A 9 29.81 -12.63 35.57
CA LEU A 9 29.62 -11.96 34.28
C LEU A 9 30.26 -10.56 34.28
N TYR A 10 30.10 -9.79 35.35
CA TYR A 10 30.73 -8.51 35.51
C TYR A 10 32.27 -8.62 35.53
N ASN A 11 32.83 -9.59 36.24
CA ASN A 11 34.27 -9.82 36.26
C ASN A 11 34.82 -10.25 34.86
N GLU A 12 34.05 -11.02 34.13
CA GLU A 12 34.40 -11.33 32.73
C GLU A 12 34.33 -10.10 31.82
N LEU A 13 33.34 -9.25 32.01
CA LEU A 13 33.23 -7.97 31.27
C LEU A 13 34.38 -7.02 31.59
N LEU A 14 34.99 -7.06 32.75
CA LEU A 14 36.20 -6.28 33.04
C LEU A 14 37.43 -6.83 32.27
N LYS A 15 37.51 -8.13 32.02
CA LYS A 15 38.63 -8.75 31.31
C LYS A 15 38.44 -8.80 29.79
N ASN A 16 37.27 -9.09 29.31
CA ASN A 16 36.95 -9.33 27.92
C ASN A 16 35.96 -8.28 27.40
N SER A 17 35.98 -8.01 26.08
CA SER A 17 34.97 -7.11 25.50
C SER A 17 33.58 -7.79 25.47
N LEU A 18 32.51 -6.99 25.44
CA LEU A 18 31.15 -7.50 25.29
C LEU A 18 31.00 -8.33 24.01
N LYS A 19 31.77 -7.98 22.96
CA LYS A 19 31.79 -8.73 21.68
C LYS A 19 32.42 -10.10 21.87
N ASP A 20 33.58 -10.19 22.53
CA ASP A 20 34.25 -11.46 22.77
C ASP A 20 33.39 -12.40 23.64
N LEU A 21 32.66 -11.85 24.62
CA LEU A 21 31.74 -12.59 25.42
C LEU A 21 30.46 -12.99 24.66
N SER A 22 29.94 -12.13 23.80
CA SER A 22 28.83 -12.50 22.92
C SER A 22 29.17 -13.66 22.00
N ASP A 23 30.37 -13.66 21.44
CA ASP A 23 30.89 -14.75 20.61
C ASP A 23 31.15 -16.02 21.43
N LYS A 24 31.75 -15.90 22.63
CA LYS A 24 31.99 -17.01 23.58
C LYS A 24 30.71 -17.72 24.02
N TYR A 25 29.66 -16.94 24.29
CA TYR A 25 28.39 -17.48 24.75
C TYR A 25 27.38 -17.74 23.61
N HIS A 26 27.75 -17.47 22.37
CA HIS A 26 26.85 -17.59 21.20
C HIS A 26 25.53 -16.85 21.42
N ILE A 27 25.62 -15.59 21.87
CA ILE A 27 24.47 -14.70 22.12
C ILE A 27 24.64 -13.49 21.18
N ASN A 28 23.53 -13.02 20.60
CA ASN A 28 23.57 -11.79 19.78
C ASN A 28 24.07 -10.60 20.62
N TYR A 29 24.98 -9.80 20.06
CA TYR A 29 25.60 -8.67 20.75
C TYR A 29 24.59 -7.69 21.34
N ASN A 30 23.55 -7.33 20.57
CA ASN A 30 22.54 -6.36 21.02
C ASN A 30 21.68 -6.93 22.14
N GLN A 31 21.27 -8.19 22.01
CA GLN A 31 20.50 -8.90 23.05
C GLN A 31 21.33 -9.04 24.33
N PHE A 32 22.62 -9.34 24.20
CA PHE A 32 23.51 -9.48 25.36
C PHE A 32 23.79 -8.14 26.04
N SER A 33 23.91 -7.06 25.25
CA SER A 33 24.01 -5.70 25.78
C SER A 33 22.76 -5.29 26.56
N SER A 34 21.57 -5.52 25.96
CA SER A 34 20.28 -5.25 26.62
C SER A 34 20.11 -6.06 27.90
N PHE A 35 20.49 -7.33 27.88
CA PHE A 35 20.47 -8.20 29.08
C PHE A 35 21.36 -7.66 30.20
N CYS A 36 22.58 -7.22 29.92
CA CYS A 36 23.44 -6.60 30.90
C CYS A 36 22.81 -5.31 31.47
N HIS A 37 22.20 -4.46 30.63
CA HIS A 37 21.53 -3.26 31.10
C HIS A 37 20.30 -3.57 31.98
N GLN A 38 19.46 -4.51 31.57
CA GLN A 38 18.25 -4.92 32.33
C GLN A 38 18.60 -5.47 33.70
N ASN A 39 19.74 -6.14 33.81
CA ASN A 39 20.23 -6.70 35.08
C ASN A 39 21.18 -5.75 35.82
N ASN A 40 21.24 -4.48 35.44
CA ASN A 40 22.11 -3.47 36.06
C ASN A 40 23.58 -3.88 36.15
N ILE A 41 24.11 -4.56 35.10
CA ILE A 41 25.52 -4.92 35.01
C ILE A 41 26.25 -3.85 34.21
N PRO A 42 27.19 -3.10 34.80
CA PRO A 42 27.92 -2.05 34.10
C PRO A 42 28.82 -2.62 33.00
N ILE A 43 28.67 -2.13 31.78
CA ILE A 43 29.53 -2.50 30.66
C ILE A 43 30.65 -1.45 30.56
N PRO A 44 31.95 -1.87 30.64
CA PRO A 44 33.08 -0.94 30.53
C PRO A 44 33.14 -0.27 29.16
N GLY A 45 33.25 1.05 29.16
CA GLY A 45 33.27 1.86 27.94
C GLY A 45 34.59 1.77 27.14
N PRO A 46 34.63 2.38 25.93
CA PRO A 46 35.81 2.33 25.05
C PRO A 46 37.09 2.87 25.70
N LYS A 47 36.97 3.91 26.53
CA LYS A 47 38.12 4.52 27.24
C LYS A 47 38.77 3.54 28.23
N TYR A 48 37.96 2.74 28.96
CA TYR A 48 38.45 1.69 29.83
C TYR A 48 39.24 0.63 29.01
N ARG A 49 38.74 0.19 27.89
CA ARG A 49 39.39 -0.81 27.01
C ARG A 49 40.72 -0.29 26.47
N MET A 50 40.75 0.98 26.06
CA MET A 50 41.96 1.63 25.57
C MET A 50 43.04 1.68 26.64
N TYR A 51 42.68 2.08 27.86
CA TYR A 51 43.64 2.21 29.00
C TYR A 51 44.16 0.82 29.44
N LEU A 52 43.25 -0.21 29.46
CA LEU A 52 43.66 -1.57 29.75
C LEU A 52 44.69 -2.12 28.74
N LYS A 53 44.49 -1.85 27.42
CA LYS A 53 45.45 -2.20 26.38
C LYS A 53 46.81 -1.47 26.57
N MET A 54 46.79 -0.25 27.03
CA MET A 54 47.99 0.55 27.26
C MET A 54 48.64 0.27 28.63
N LYS A 55 48.13 -0.72 29.38
CA LYS A 55 48.59 -1.06 30.76
C LYS A 55 48.61 0.17 31.72
N ARG A 56 47.66 1.12 31.53
CA ARG A 56 47.43 2.27 32.37
C ARG A 56 46.45 1.90 33.50
N ASP A 57 46.50 2.68 34.58
CA ASP A 57 45.55 2.53 35.67
C ASP A 57 44.11 2.79 35.21
N VAL A 58 43.21 1.85 35.49
CA VAL A 58 41.80 1.85 35.11
C VAL A 58 40.86 1.98 36.31
N SER A 59 41.42 2.08 37.54
CA SER A 59 40.64 2.06 38.78
C SER A 59 39.51 3.08 38.80
N ASN A 60 39.77 4.29 38.32
CA ASN A 60 38.82 5.41 38.25
C ASN A 60 37.76 5.26 37.16
N LEU A 61 37.88 4.28 36.26
CA LEU A 61 36.95 4.04 35.13
C LEU A 61 36.02 2.82 35.38
N ILE A 62 36.22 2.11 36.51
CA ILE A 62 35.43 0.98 36.92
C ILE A 62 34.19 1.48 37.65
N LYS A 63 33.00 1.23 37.10
CA LYS A 63 31.74 1.46 37.81
C LYS A 63 31.45 0.22 38.67
N PRO A 64 31.26 0.37 40.00
CA PRO A 64 30.97 -0.77 40.85
C PRO A 64 29.68 -1.47 40.43
N LEU A 65 29.62 -2.79 40.61
CA LEU A 65 28.41 -3.58 40.39
C LEU A 65 27.36 -3.18 41.42
N PRO A 66 26.17 -2.69 41.04
CA PRO A 66 25.10 -2.36 41.98
C PRO A 66 24.63 -3.58 42.75
N ILE A 67 24.29 -3.39 44.02
CA ILE A 67 23.72 -4.46 44.88
C ILE A 67 22.36 -4.89 44.30
N ALA A 68 22.11 -6.17 44.21
CA ALA A 68 20.83 -6.73 43.80
C ALA A 68 20.41 -7.87 44.71
N GLU A 69 19.13 -8.13 44.81
CA GLU A 69 18.55 -9.18 45.64
C GLU A 69 19.03 -10.61 45.28
N THR A 70 19.34 -10.83 44.00
CA THR A 70 19.83 -12.12 43.50
C THR A 70 21.06 -11.93 42.62
N ASP A 71 22.09 -12.78 42.81
CA ASP A 71 23.26 -12.84 41.96
C ASP A 71 23.04 -13.72 40.72
N ILE A 72 22.04 -14.59 40.77
CA ILE A 72 21.73 -15.53 39.67
C ILE A 72 20.74 -14.88 38.72
N ILE A 73 21.15 -14.73 37.47
CA ILE A 73 20.32 -14.21 36.39
C ILE A 73 20.24 -15.25 35.26
N TYR A 74 19.12 -15.27 34.60
CA TYR A 74 18.86 -16.21 33.52
C TYR A 74 18.73 -15.47 32.21
N PHE A 75 19.66 -15.73 31.30
CA PHE A 75 19.52 -15.34 29.92
C PHE A 75 18.62 -16.37 29.23
N ARG A 76 17.44 -15.96 28.87
CA ARG A 76 16.65 -16.71 27.92
C ARG A 76 17.21 -16.37 26.56
N THR A 77 17.82 -17.34 25.87
CA THR A 77 17.80 -17.31 24.42
C THR A 77 16.32 -17.29 24.09
N SER A 78 15.81 -16.19 23.56
CA SER A 78 14.53 -16.24 22.88
C SER A 78 14.63 -17.39 21.91
N ASP A 79 13.82 -18.43 22.09
CA ASP A 79 13.64 -19.40 21.03
C ASP A 79 13.26 -18.57 19.82
N GLU A 80 13.89 -18.84 18.68
CA GLU A 80 13.59 -18.10 17.41
C GLU A 80 12.07 -18.07 17.17
N ASN A 81 11.34 -19.05 17.68
CA ASN A 81 9.90 -19.18 17.65
C ASN A 81 9.15 -18.15 18.55
N GLU A 82 9.65 -17.82 19.76
CA GLU A 82 9.03 -16.77 20.58
C GLU A 82 9.22 -15.37 19.94
N ASP A 83 10.32 -15.18 19.22
CA ASP A 83 10.57 -13.94 18.47
C ASP A 83 9.60 -13.81 17.29
N ILE A 84 9.35 -14.88 16.53
CA ILE A 84 8.39 -14.87 15.40
C ILE A 84 6.98 -14.56 15.89
N LYS A 85 6.51 -15.20 16.98
CA LYS A 85 5.19 -14.92 17.58
C LYS A 85 5.03 -13.47 18.01
N ASN A 86 6.06 -12.90 18.60
CA ASN A 86 6.04 -11.51 19.04
C ASN A 86 6.06 -10.54 17.84
N GLU A 87 6.85 -10.84 16.81
CA GLU A 87 6.96 -10.03 15.61
C GLU A 87 5.68 -10.03 14.75
N LEU A 88 4.98 -11.17 14.69
CA LEU A 88 3.74 -11.34 13.93
C LEU A 88 2.47 -11.22 14.77
N LYS A 89 2.55 -10.77 16.03
CA LYS A 89 1.40 -10.65 16.94
C LYS A 89 0.23 -9.85 16.34
N GLU A 90 0.53 -8.81 15.54
CA GLU A 90 -0.48 -7.96 14.90
C GLU A 90 -1.22 -8.64 13.73
N LEU A 91 -0.76 -9.82 13.29
CA LEU A 91 -1.48 -10.64 12.32
C LEU A 91 -2.85 -11.08 12.86
N ASN A 92 -2.96 -11.23 14.20
CA ASN A 92 -4.17 -11.67 14.91
C ASN A 92 -4.70 -13.04 14.42
N ASP A 93 -3.82 -13.89 13.89
CA ASP A 93 -4.14 -15.26 13.45
C ASP A 93 -3.10 -16.24 14.01
N PRO A 94 -3.37 -16.81 15.20
CA PRO A 94 -2.43 -17.73 15.85
C PRO A 94 -2.13 -18.99 15.04
N LEU A 95 -3.13 -19.50 14.27
CA LEU A 95 -2.95 -20.70 13.45
C LEU A 95 -2.01 -20.42 12.28
N LYS A 96 -2.15 -19.26 11.67
CA LYS A 96 -1.26 -18.84 10.58
C LYS A 96 0.16 -18.62 11.08
N ILE A 97 0.32 -18.03 12.25
CA ILE A 97 1.64 -17.85 12.90
C ILE A 97 2.31 -19.20 13.15
N GLU A 98 1.59 -20.17 13.70
CA GLU A 98 2.10 -21.52 13.94
C GLU A 98 2.49 -22.23 12.63
N GLN A 99 1.68 -22.07 11.57
CA GLN A 99 1.99 -22.58 10.23
C GLN A 99 3.28 -21.96 9.68
N ILE A 100 3.45 -20.65 9.84
CA ILE A 100 4.67 -19.93 9.39
C ILE A 100 5.89 -20.48 10.15
N GLU A 101 5.81 -20.61 11.46
CA GLU A 101 6.89 -21.15 12.29
C GLU A 101 7.28 -22.57 11.85
N GLN A 102 6.29 -23.44 11.65
CA GLN A 102 6.52 -24.80 11.22
C GLN A 102 7.20 -24.86 9.83
N VAL A 103 6.65 -24.14 8.87
CA VAL A 103 7.21 -24.11 7.51
C VAL A 103 8.64 -23.58 7.51
N LEU A 104 8.92 -22.50 8.24
CA LEU A 104 10.28 -21.94 8.34
C LEU A 104 11.26 -22.86 9.03
N ALA A 105 10.83 -23.60 10.06
CA ALA A 105 11.68 -24.57 10.78
C ALA A 105 12.00 -25.81 9.92
N GLU A 106 11.06 -26.29 9.12
CA GLU A 106 11.19 -27.49 8.30
C GLU A 106 11.81 -27.21 6.90
N PHE A 107 11.82 -25.96 6.45
CA PHE A 107 12.22 -25.59 5.11
C PHE A 107 13.69 -25.89 4.84
N LYS A 108 13.93 -26.76 3.84
CA LYS A 108 15.27 -27.11 3.36
C LYS A 108 15.36 -26.92 1.85
N TYR A 109 16.22 -26.01 1.44
CA TYR A 109 16.44 -25.75 0.02
C TYR A 109 17.63 -26.53 -0.51
N SER A 110 17.43 -27.27 -1.60
CA SER A 110 18.50 -27.95 -2.31
C SER A 110 18.83 -27.22 -3.60
N SER A 111 20.01 -26.65 -3.68
CA SER A 111 20.50 -25.97 -4.90
C SER A 111 20.72 -26.89 -6.11
N LYS A 112 20.68 -28.20 -5.90
CA LYS A 112 20.79 -29.21 -6.97
C LYS A 112 19.47 -29.50 -7.66
N LYS A 113 18.33 -29.11 -7.10
CA LYS A 113 17.01 -29.25 -7.74
C LYS A 113 16.86 -28.24 -8.89
N SER A 114 16.09 -28.63 -9.90
CA SER A 114 15.63 -27.69 -10.93
C SER A 114 14.74 -26.62 -10.31
N LEU A 115 14.79 -25.39 -10.84
CA LEU A 115 13.90 -24.31 -10.43
C LEU A 115 12.42 -24.70 -10.58
N SER A 116 11.56 -24.18 -9.74
CA SER A 116 10.10 -24.34 -9.84
C SER A 116 9.56 -23.89 -11.20
N SER A 117 8.38 -24.35 -11.57
CA SER A 117 7.73 -23.95 -12.83
C SER A 117 7.52 -22.43 -12.90
N LYS A 118 7.14 -21.82 -11.79
CA LYS A 118 6.91 -20.37 -11.67
C LYS A 118 8.18 -19.57 -11.99
N VAL A 119 9.29 -19.89 -11.36
CA VAL A 119 10.58 -19.20 -11.62
C VAL A 119 11.11 -19.50 -13.04
N ARG A 120 10.86 -20.69 -13.56
CA ARG A 120 11.21 -20.97 -14.96
C ARG A 120 10.43 -20.13 -15.96
N ASN A 121 9.14 -19.91 -15.70
CA ASN A 121 8.32 -19.05 -16.53
C ASN A 121 8.78 -17.59 -16.44
N PHE A 122 9.04 -17.10 -15.24
CA PHE A 122 9.59 -15.76 -15.03
C PHE A 122 10.96 -15.58 -15.72
N LYS A 123 11.85 -16.59 -15.64
CA LYS A 123 13.11 -16.58 -16.40
C LYS A 123 12.88 -16.48 -17.91
N LYS A 124 11.88 -17.20 -18.43
CA LYS A 124 11.50 -17.13 -19.86
C LYS A 124 10.98 -15.76 -20.24
N SER A 125 10.15 -15.11 -19.40
CA SER A 125 9.64 -13.76 -19.68
C SER A 125 10.78 -12.76 -19.81
N ILE A 126 11.78 -12.79 -18.92
CA ILE A 126 12.99 -11.96 -19.04
C ILE A 126 13.78 -12.26 -20.33
N GLN A 127 13.91 -13.55 -20.70
CA GLN A 127 14.62 -13.91 -21.92
C GLN A 127 13.88 -13.47 -23.19
N ASN A 128 12.55 -13.56 -23.20
CA ASN A 128 11.72 -13.11 -24.31
C ASN A 128 11.78 -11.58 -24.44
N TRP A 129 11.60 -10.86 -23.33
CA TRP A 129 11.74 -9.40 -23.33
C TRP A 129 13.06 -8.94 -23.93
N LYS A 130 14.20 -9.57 -23.54
CA LYS A 130 15.51 -9.22 -24.07
C LYS A 130 15.65 -9.51 -25.56
N LYS A 131 14.97 -10.51 -26.10
CA LYS A 131 14.96 -10.81 -27.54
C LYS A 131 14.14 -9.79 -28.33
N GLU A 132 13.02 -9.38 -27.77
CA GLU A 132 12.09 -8.43 -28.41
C GLU A 132 12.58 -6.98 -28.28
N ASN A 133 13.38 -6.69 -27.26
CA ASN A 133 13.96 -5.38 -26.98
C ASN A 133 15.48 -5.37 -26.99
N PRO A 134 16.15 -5.67 -28.10
CA PRO A 134 17.62 -5.82 -28.16
C PRO A 134 18.37 -4.50 -27.94
N TYR A 135 17.70 -3.36 -28.08
CA TYR A 135 18.25 -2.00 -27.92
C TYR A 135 17.76 -1.30 -26.65
N ASP A 136 17.27 -2.04 -25.65
CA ASP A 136 16.92 -1.48 -24.33
C ASP A 136 18.20 -1.03 -23.60
N ASP A 137 18.95 -0.15 -24.24
CA ASP A 137 20.08 0.58 -23.65
C ASP A 137 19.50 1.86 -23.01
N HIS A 138 19.84 2.08 -21.75
CA HIS A 138 19.29 3.11 -20.86
C HIS A 138 19.36 4.57 -21.38
N SER A 139 19.77 4.78 -22.62
CA SER A 139 20.03 6.12 -23.19
C SER A 139 18.79 6.90 -23.61
N TYR A 140 17.60 6.31 -23.74
CA TYR A 140 16.40 7.00 -24.21
C TYR A 140 15.16 6.69 -23.37
N GLU A 141 14.98 7.39 -22.26
CA GLU A 141 13.81 7.25 -21.38
C GLU A 141 12.45 7.61 -22.06
N TRP A 142 12.45 8.37 -23.15
CA TRP A 142 11.22 8.79 -23.83
C TRP A 142 10.53 7.67 -24.64
N TYR A 143 11.23 6.59 -25.03
CA TYR A 143 10.62 5.42 -25.70
C TYR A 143 9.78 4.54 -24.77
N LYS A 144 9.93 4.64 -23.47
CA LYS A 144 9.17 3.85 -22.47
C LYS A 144 7.66 4.11 -22.47
N TRP A 145 7.21 5.21 -23.09
CA TRP A 145 5.80 5.62 -23.12
C TRP A 145 4.97 4.90 -24.20
N TYR A 146 5.58 4.11 -25.07
CA TYR A 146 4.92 3.53 -26.25
C TYR A 146 4.94 1.99 -26.31
N SER A 147 5.56 1.28 -25.38
CA SER A 147 5.47 -0.19 -25.33
C SER A 147 4.33 -0.59 -24.40
N ASP A 148 3.29 -1.22 -24.93
CA ASP A 148 2.17 -1.81 -24.18
C ASP A 148 2.60 -3.01 -23.29
N GLU A 149 3.83 -3.51 -23.43
CA GLU A 149 4.36 -4.60 -22.66
C GLU A 149 5.14 -4.08 -21.45
N GLN A 150 4.68 -4.45 -20.26
CA GLN A 150 5.38 -4.13 -19.03
C GLN A 150 6.71 -4.91 -18.97
N LYS A 151 7.79 -4.18 -18.69
CA LYS A 151 9.11 -4.78 -18.47
C LYS A 151 9.05 -5.71 -17.25
N PRO A 152 9.61 -6.94 -17.34
CA PRO A 152 9.63 -7.85 -16.21
C PRO A 152 10.31 -7.24 -14.97
N GLU A 153 9.74 -7.52 -13.81
CA GLU A 153 10.24 -7.04 -12.52
C GLU A 153 11.72 -7.40 -12.30
N PHE A 154 12.45 -6.61 -11.54
CA PHE A 154 13.86 -6.76 -11.16
C PHE A 154 14.88 -6.75 -12.31
N MET A 155 14.46 -6.59 -13.56
CA MET A 155 15.36 -6.74 -14.71
C MET A 155 16.41 -5.63 -14.78
N ASP A 156 16.06 -4.39 -14.42
CA ASP A 156 16.96 -3.22 -14.46
C ASP A 156 17.83 -3.10 -13.21
N ASP A 157 17.42 -3.77 -12.15
CA ASP A 157 18.04 -3.63 -10.84
C ASP A 157 19.09 -4.70 -10.54
N ILE A 158 19.23 -5.68 -11.43
CA ILE A 158 20.15 -6.83 -11.25
C ILE A 158 21.02 -7.00 -12.48
N SER A 159 22.33 -7.11 -12.26
CA SER A 159 23.28 -7.40 -13.33
C SER A 159 23.00 -8.75 -13.99
N PRO A 160 23.28 -8.91 -15.30
CA PRO A 160 23.12 -10.19 -15.99
C PRO A 160 23.88 -11.35 -15.34
N LYS A 161 25.01 -11.06 -14.70
CA LYS A 161 25.85 -12.02 -13.99
C LYS A 161 25.15 -12.60 -12.76
N GLU A 162 24.37 -11.80 -12.06
CA GLU A 162 23.72 -12.18 -10.80
C GLU A 162 22.27 -12.67 -10.98
N LEU A 163 21.70 -12.63 -12.20
CA LEU A 163 20.38 -13.20 -12.48
C LEU A 163 20.21 -14.66 -12.04
N PRO A 164 21.19 -15.57 -12.22
CA PRO A 164 21.06 -16.94 -11.72
C PRO A 164 20.89 -17.02 -10.19
N ARG A 165 21.49 -16.10 -9.45
CA ARG A 165 21.35 -15.98 -8.02
C ARG A 165 19.97 -15.44 -7.65
N LEU A 166 19.48 -14.42 -8.35
CA LEU A 166 18.11 -13.90 -8.20
C LEU A 166 17.08 -15.02 -8.36
N TYR A 167 17.17 -15.82 -9.44
CA TYR A 167 16.22 -16.91 -9.67
C TYR A 167 16.19 -17.92 -8.52
N ARG A 168 17.34 -18.24 -7.92
CA ARG A 168 17.39 -19.14 -6.76
C ARG A 168 16.81 -18.53 -5.48
N LEU A 169 16.98 -17.23 -5.30
CA LEU A 169 16.36 -16.51 -4.17
C LEU A 169 14.84 -16.46 -4.32
N LEU A 170 14.35 -16.11 -5.52
CA LEU A 170 12.93 -16.12 -5.83
C LEU A 170 12.32 -17.53 -5.71
N ASP A 171 13.06 -18.57 -6.08
CA ASP A 171 12.62 -19.97 -5.95
C ASP A 171 12.41 -20.38 -4.50
N ARG A 172 13.28 -19.94 -3.58
CA ARG A 172 13.11 -20.17 -2.14
C ARG A 172 11.89 -19.45 -1.59
N ILE A 173 11.72 -18.17 -1.96
CA ILE A 173 10.58 -17.38 -1.54
C ILE A 173 9.28 -18.01 -2.04
N TYR A 174 9.23 -18.37 -3.34
CA TYR A 174 8.06 -19.02 -3.93
C TYR A 174 7.70 -20.32 -3.22
N LEU A 175 8.66 -21.23 -3.01
CA LEU A 175 8.42 -22.53 -2.40
C LEU A 175 7.89 -22.41 -0.95
N ILE A 176 8.29 -21.38 -0.22
CA ILE A 176 7.77 -21.15 1.13
C ILE A 176 6.34 -20.62 1.05
N PHE A 177 6.04 -19.64 0.18
CA PHE A 177 4.68 -19.13 0.04
C PHE A 177 3.70 -20.18 -0.52
N ASP A 178 4.17 -21.05 -1.43
CA ASP A 178 3.41 -22.19 -1.92
C ASP A 178 3.02 -23.15 -0.78
N GLN A 179 3.96 -23.47 0.14
CA GLN A 179 3.70 -24.27 1.34
C GLN A 179 2.77 -23.56 2.34
N LEU A 180 2.82 -22.25 2.41
CA LEU A 180 1.93 -21.44 3.25
C LEU A 180 0.54 -21.24 2.63
N GLY A 181 0.33 -21.70 1.38
CA GLY A 181 -0.93 -21.55 0.66
C GLY A 181 -1.20 -20.13 0.18
N GLU A 182 -0.17 -19.30 0.04
CA GLU A 182 -0.29 -17.95 -0.49
C GLU A 182 -0.10 -17.94 -2.02
N GLU A 183 -0.71 -16.96 -2.68
CA GLU A 183 -0.62 -16.85 -4.14
C GLU A 183 0.60 -16.04 -4.57
N VAL A 184 1.33 -16.53 -5.56
CA VAL A 184 2.40 -15.78 -6.22
C VAL A 184 2.06 -15.69 -7.71
N LYS A 185 1.89 -14.48 -8.24
CA LYS A 185 1.60 -14.24 -9.66
C LYS A 185 2.81 -14.55 -10.55
N ASP A 186 2.64 -14.52 -11.87
CA ASP A 186 3.72 -14.83 -12.83
C ASP A 186 4.81 -13.75 -12.90
N ASP A 187 4.47 -12.52 -12.52
CA ASP A 187 5.37 -11.38 -12.35
C ASP A 187 6.08 -11.33 -10.99
N PHE A 188 5.88 -12.33 -10.15
CA PHE A 188 6.32 -12.39 -8.76
C PHE A 188 5.63 -11.43 -7.80
N THR A 189 4.48 -10.85 -8.15
CA THR A 189 3.61 -10.21 -7.17
C THR A 189 3.13 -11.26 -6.16
N ILE A 190 3.33 -11.00 -4.88
CA ILE A 190 2.92 -11.90 -3.79
C ILE A 190 1.62 -11.40 -3.19
N ILE A 191 0.60 -12.28 -3.13
CA ILE A 191 -0.71 -12.00 -2.54
C ILE A 191 -0.83 -12.81 -1.25
N ILE A 192 -1.00 -12.12 -0.13
CA ILE A 192 -1.18 -12.73 1.18
C ILE A 192 -2.63 -12.55 1.62
N GLY A 193 -3.21 -13.61 2.23
CA GLY A 193 -4.60 -13.60 2.67
C GLY A 193 -5.61 -13.51 1.53
N GLY A 194 -5.23 -13.89 0.31
CA GLY A 194 -6.07 -13.97 -0.88
C GLY A 194 -6.56 -12.65 -1.47
N LYS A 195 -6.11 -11.49 -0.94
CA LYS A 195 -6.56 -10.16 -1.39
C LYS A 195 -5.46 -9.12 -1.45
N ASP A 196 -4.52 -9.14 -0.55
CA ASP A 196 -3.58 -8.04 -0.35
C ASP A 196 -2.27 -8.32 -1.09
N GLU A 197 -1.96 -7.49 -2.07
CA GLU A 197 -0.69 -7.50 -2.77
C GLU A 197 0.39 -6.86 -1.89
N VAL A 198 1.47 -7.59 -1.64
CA VAL A 198 2.58 -7.11 -0.81
C VAL A 198 3.69 -6.58 -1.71
N PRO A 199 3.88 -5.26 -1.75
CA PRO A 199 4.91 -4.66 -2.59
C PRO A 199 6.30 -4.93 -2.03
N PHE A 200 7.22 -5.31 -2.90
CA PHE A 200 8.63 -5.44 -2.57
C PHE A 200 9.49 -5.23 -3.80
N SER A 201 10.75 -4.91 -3.59
CA SER A 201 11.74 -4.81 -4.67
C SER A 201 13.02 -5.53 -4.30
N ILE A 202 13.69 -6.10 -5.30
CA ILE A 202 15.02 -6.69 -5.15
C ILE A 202 15.96 -5.91 -6.04
N SER A 203 17.06 -5.42 -5.46
CA SER A 203 18.08 -4.68 -6.19
C SER A 203 19.48 -5.12 -5.81
N GLU A 204 20.39 -5.01 -6.76
CA GLU A 204 21.81 -5.21 -6.55
C GLU A 204 22.48 -3.87 -6.25
N TYR A 205 23.35 -3.84 -5.26
CA TYR A 205 24.11 -2.64 -4.92
C TYR A 205 25.11 -2.30 -6.02
N LYS A 206 25.30 -1.00 -6.22
CA LYS A 206 26.34 -0.45 -7.08
C LYS A 206 27.42 0.21 -6.20
N ASP A 207 28.67 -0.07 -6.53
CA ASP A 207 29.78 0.65 -5.90
C ASP A 207 29.93 2.04 -6.51
N ASN A 208 30.51 2.96 -5.78
CA ASN A 208 30.83 4.28 -6.27
C ASN A 208 32.35 4.39 -6.39
N ILE A 209 32.85 4.26 -7.60
CA ILE A 209 34.29 4.29 -7.91
C ILE A 209 34.63 5.50 -8.78
N ASP A 210 35.80 6.07 -8.60
CA ASP A 210 36.25 7.18 -9.43
C ASP A 210 36.34 6.72 -10.89
N HIS A 211 35.75 7.51 -11.77
CA HIS A 211 35.72 7.22 -13.20
C HIS A 211 37.14 7.35 -13.78
N ARG A 212 37.54 6.36 -14.53
CA ARG A 212 38.80 6.40 -15.31
C ARG A 212 38.48 6.84 -16.74
N ILE A 213 38.99 8.01 -17.10
CA ILE A 213 38.82 8.59 -18.44
C ILE A 213 39.20 7.56 -19.50
N THR A 214 38.27 7.25 -20.39
CA THR A 214 38.47 6.33 -21.51
C THR A 214 39.29 7.00 -22.62
N LYS A 215 39.80 6.18 -23.58
CA LYS A 215 40.51 6.76 -24.74
C LYS A 215 39.62 7.65 -25.60
N GLU A 216 38.36 7.30 -25.72
CA GLU A 216 37.35 8.09 -26.46
C GLU A 216 37.10 9.42 -25.76
N GLU A 217 36.84 9.41 -24.48
CA GLU A 217 36.64 10.63 -23.68
C GLU A 217 37.89 11.53 -23.69
N GLN A 218 39.08 10.93 -23.65
CA GLN A 218 40.32 11.68 -23.76
C GLN A 218 40.46 12.33 -25.17
N ALA A 219 40.02 11.63 -26.24
CA ALA A 219 40.02 12.20 -27.58
C ALA A 219 39.02 13.37 -27.70
N GLU A 220 37.85 13.25 -27.10
CA GLU A 220 36.87 14.33 -27.04
C GLU A 220 37.40 15.57 -26.26
N LEU A 221 38.09 15.33 -25.14
CA LEU A 221 38.75 16.40 -24.40
C LEU A 221 39.81 17.11 -25.24
N ASN A 222 40.64 16.34 -25.94
CA ASN A 222 41.68 16.91 -26.81
C ASN A 222 41.08 17.67 -27.99
N GLU A 223 39.94 17.23 -28.54
CA GLU A 223 39.20 17.95 -29.57
C GLU A 223 38.57 19.24 -29.04
N TYR A 224 38.00 19.19 -27.84
CA TYR A 224 37.47 20.37 -27.16
C TYR A 224 38.57 21.39 -26.94
N GLU A 225 39.76 21.00 -26.45
CA GLU A 225 40.87 21.92 -26.25
C GLU A 225 41.33 22.59 -27.55
N LYS A 226 41.41 21.84 -28.65
CA LYS A 226 41.68 22.39 -29.99
C LYS A 226 40.65 23.41 -30.42
N LYS A 227 39.36 23.08 -30.29
CA LYS A 227 38.24 23.97 -30.66
C LYS A 227 38.26 25.25 -29.79
N ARG A 228 38.51 25.11 -28.49
CA ARG A 228 38.59 26.21 -27.54
C ARG A 228 39.74 27.22 -27.88
N MET A 229 40.85 26.70 -28.43
CA MET A 229 41.95 27.57 -28.87
C MET A 229 41.60 28.37 -30.12
N ILE A 230 40.69 27.87 -30.96
CA ILE A 230 40.26 28.54 -32.21
C ILE A 230 39.10 29.46 -31.92
N ASP A 231 38.07 29.00 -31.26
CA ASP A 231 36.89 29.78 -30.89
C ASP A 231 36.35 29.33 -29.53
N PRO A 232 36.61 30.09 -28.43
CA PRO A 232 36.17 29.74 -27.10
C PRO A 232 34.66 29.67 -26.94
N ASP A 233 33.89 30.46 -27.71
CA ASP A 233 32.42 30.57 -27.57
C ASP A 233 31.67 29.39 -28.21
N LEU A 234 32.28 28.74 -29.20
CA LEU A 234 31.75 27.57 -29.86
C LEU A 234 32.24 26.22 -29.29
N ALA A 235 33.15 26.26 -28.32
CA ALA A 235 33.72 25.05 -27.73
C ALA A 235 32.90 24.58 -26.52
N TYR A 236 32.15 23.49 -26.67
CA TYR A 236 31.40 22.84 -25.58
C TYR A 236 32.28 21.79 -24.92
N LYS A 237 32.49 21.96 -23.60
CA LYS A 237 33.25 20.99 -22.80
C LYS A 237 32.49 19.68 -22.68
N PRO A 238 33.09 18.52 -23.03
CA PRO A 238 32.46 17.21 -22.85
C PRO A 238 32.06 16.98 -21.39
N ARG A 239 30.88 16.40 -21.15
CA ARG A 239 30.42 16.02 -19.82
C ARG A 239 30.93 14.62 -19.48
N ILE A 240 32.11 14.58 -18.86
CA ILE A 240 32.67 13.33 -18.35
C ILE A 240 32.13 13.10 -16.94
N ARG A 241 31.62 11.90 -16.71
CA ARG A 241 31.14 11.49 -15.37
C ARG A 241 32.30 11.43 -14.38
N LYS A 242 32.04 11.81 -13.14
CA LYS A 242 33.04 11.75 -12.08
C LYS A 242 33.18 10.35 -11.48
N TYR A 243 32.08 9.59 -11.46
CA TYR A 243 32.02 8.28 -10.84
C TYR A 243 31.38 7.26 -11.78
N ASP A 244 31.85 6.02 -11.68
CA ASP A 244 31.22 4.85 -12.23
C ASP A 244 30.45 4.11 -11.14
N HIS A 245 29.36 3.46 -11.51
CA HIS A 245 28.48 2.75 -10.60
C HIS A 245 28.36 1.26 -11.00
N PRO A 246 29.46 0.47 -10.95
CA PRO A 246 29.40 -0.95 -11.27
C PRO A 246 28.63 -1.72 -10.21
N TYR A 247 27.88 -2.71 -10.65
CA TYR A 247 27.24 -3.67 -9.76
C TYR A 247 28.29 -4.48 -8.98
N ASN A 248 27.99 -4.76 -7.69
CA ASN A 248 28.97 -5.41 -6.80
C ASN A 248 28.55 -6.80 -6.30
N GLY A 249 27.45 -7.37 -6.80
CA GLY A 249 26.95 -8.69 -6.46
C GLY A 249 26.24 -8.79 -5.11
N ARG A 250 26.02 -7.68 -4.39
CA ARG A 250 25.29 -7.65 -3.12
C ARG A 250 23.82 -7.30 -3.36
N PHE A 251 22.93 -8.10 -2.81
CA PHE A 251 21.49 -7.90 -2.96
C PHE A 251 20.88 -7.20 -1.76
N ARG A 252 19.79 -6.51 -2.05
CA ARG A 252 18.88 -5.91 -1.07
C ARG A 252 17.44 -6.20 -1.48
N ILE A 253 16.62 -6.65 -0.52
CA ILE A 253 15.17 -6.66 -0.62
C ILE A 253 14.66 -5.45 0.14
N LYS A 254 13.77 -4.67 -0.44
CA LYS A 254 13.13 -3.51 0.14
C LYS A 254 11.63 -3.71 0.19
N PHE A 255 11.02 -3.37 1.32
CA PHE A 255 9.59 -3.27 1.57
C PHE A 255 9.27 -1.79 1.78
N ASP A 256 8.33 -1.26 1.06
CA ASP A 256 8.16 0.21 0.94
C ASP A 256 6.69 0.62 0.87
N SER A 257 5.82 0.01 1.68
CA SER A 257 4.47 0.52 1.89
C SER A 257 4.44 1.49 3.06
N TYR A 258 3.87 2.64 2.83
CA TYR A 258 3.69 3.64 3.90
C TYR A 258 2.70 3.12 4.97
N PRO A 259 2.94 3.30 6.26
CA PRO A 259 4.12 3.93 6.88
C PRO A 259 5.30 2.98 7.11
N TYR A 260 5.21 1.73 6.66
CA TYR A 260 6.20 0.69 6.90
C TYR A 260 7.33 0.76 5.87
N HIS A 261 8.56 0.83 6.35
CA HIS A 261 9.75 0.83 5.51
C HIS A 261 10.79 -0.11 6.11
N ALA A 262 11.05 -1.22 5.46
CA ALA A 262 12.07 -2.15 5.88
C ALA A 262 12.95 -2.58 4.72
N TYR A 263 14.14 -3.01 5.01
CA TYR A 263 15.01 -3.64 4.04
C TYR A 263 15.92 -4.69 4.66
N ILE A 264 16.16 -5.75 3.94
CA ILE A 264 17.13 -6.78 4.27
C ILE A 264 18.19 -6.78 3.17
N ARG A 265 19.45 -6.88 3.55
CA ARG A 265 20.58 -6.82 2.62
C ARG A 265 21.64 -7.87 2.90
N ASP A 266 22.41 -8.18 1.87
CA ASP A 266 23.65 -8.90 2.02
C ASP A 266 24.60 -8.15 2.94
N THR A 267 25.28 -8.88 3.78
CA THR A 267 26.30 -8.37 4.69
C THR A 267 27.56 -9.23 4.58
N ASN A 268 28.66 -8.76 5.15
CA ASN A 268 29.89 -9.58 5.22
C ASN A 268 29.71 -10.86 6.07
N LYS A 269 28.64 -10.92 6.90
CA LYS A 269 28.33 -12.05 7.79
C LYS A 269 27.32 -13.05 7.24
N GLY A 270 26.60 -12.71 6.18
CA GLY A 270 25.58 -13.59 5.59
C GLY A 270 24.91 -12.96 4.38
N LYS A 271 24.49 -13.80 3.47
CA LYS A 271 23.73 -13.45 2.26
C LYS A 271 22.21 -13.48 2.54
N LEU A 272 21.41 -12.96 1.62
CA LEU A 272 19.95 -13.02 1.72
C LEU A 272 19.44 -14.47 1.80
N GLU A 273 20.12 -15.38 1.16
CA GLU A 273 19.79 -16.81 1.21
C GLU A 273 19.86 -17.42 2.61
N ASP A 274 20.69 -16.85 3.49
CA ASP A 274 20.83 -17.29 4.89
C ASP A 274 19.80 -16.60 5.81
N LYS A 275 19.07 -15.59 5.29
CA LYS A 275 18.10 -14.77 6.01
C LYS A 275 16.66 -15.00 5.54
N ILE A 276 16.42 -16.17 4.94
CA ILE A 276 15.12 -16.42 4.30
C ILE A 276 13.96 -16.32 5.30
N SER A 277 14.15 -16.83 6.52
CA SER A 277 13.13 -16.71 7.59
C SER A 277 12.81 -15.25 7.91
N GLN A 278 13.84 -14.40 8.04
CA GLN A 278 13.65 -12.98 8.26
C GLN A 278 12.92 -12.31 7.07
N ILE A 279 13.24 -12.70 5.83
CA ILE A 279 12.58 -12.18 4.64
C ILE A 279 11.09 -12.51 4.67
N ILE A 280 10.71 -13.74 4.99
CA ILE A 280 9.29 -14.15 5.07
C ILE A 280 8.56 -13.39 6.18
N ILE A 281 9.18 -13.23 7.36
CA ILE A 281 8.60 -12.45 8.45
C ILE A 281 8.34 -10.99 8.02
N GLU A 282 9.30 -10.38 7.31
CA GLU A 282 9.11 -9.00 6.82
C GLU A 282 7.99 -8.92 5.77
N PHE A 283 7.78 -9.92 4.92
CA PHE A 283 6.61 -9.98 4.05
C PHE A 283 5.29 -9.96 4.82
N TYR A 284 5.20 -10.70 5.92
CA TYR A 284 3.99 -10.69 6.74
C TYR A 284 3.80 -9.37 7.53
N LYS A 285 4.88 -8.71 7.94
CA LYS A 285 4.79 -7.37 8.55
C LYS A 285 4.29 -6.34 7.54
N GLU A 286 4.82 -6.38 6.32
CA GLU A 286 4.36 -5.55 5.22
C GLU A 286 2.88 -5.81 4.90
N TYR A 287 2.48 -7.08 4.82
CA TYR A 287 1.08 -7.47 4.66
C TYR A 287 0.17 -6.90 5.77
N ILE A 288 0.61 -6.91 7.01
CA ILE A 288 -0.15 -6.32 8.12
C ILE A 288 -0.37 -4.83 7.88
N SER A 289 0.64 -4.11 7.39
CA SER A 289 0.54 -2.69 7.04
C SER A 289 -0.45 -2.46 5.88
N VAL A 290 -0.28 -3.17 4.78
CA VAL A 290 -1.17 -3.10 3.60
C VAL A 290 -2.62 -3.42 3.98
N ARG A 291 -2.84 -4.49 4.76
CA ARG A 291 -4.18 -4.86 5.25
C ARG A 291 -4.82 -3.78 6.09
N LYS A 292 -4.06 -3.14 6.99
CA LYS A 292 -4.57 -2.03 7.81
C LYS A 292 -5.02 -0.86 6.95
N GLU A 293 -4.21 -0.45 5.99
CA GLU A 293 -4.57 0.64 5.07
C GLU A 293 -5.81 0.31 4.24
N ARG A 294 -5.92 -0.92 3.72
CA ARG A 294 -7.10 -1.37 2.99
C ARG A 294 -8.36 -1.30 3.86
N LEU A 295 -8.30 -1.82 5.10
CA LEU A 295 -9.45 -1.78 6.01
C LEU A 295 -9.89 -0.36 6.35
N VAL A 296 -8.95 0.58 6.53
CA VAL A 296 -9.27 1.99 6.75
C VAL A 296 -9.97 2.58 5.53
N ARG A 297 -9.45 2.32 4.32
CA ARG A 297 -10.04 2.80 3.06
C ARG A 297 -11.45 2.23 2.84
N GLU A 298 -11.63 0.92 3.01
CA GLU A 298 -12.95 0.26 2.89
C GLU A 298 -13.97 0.86 3.87
N GLU A 299 -13.55 1.16 5.11
CA GLU A 299 -14.41 1.78 6.11
C GLU A 299 -14.78 3.23 5.75
N GLU A 300 -13.85 4.01 5.21
CA GLU A 300 -14.11 5.36 4.73
C GLU A 300 -15.06 5.36 3.53
N GLU A 301 -14.84 4.47 2.56
CA GLU A 301 -15.72 4.30 1.41
C GLU A 301 -17.14 3.90 1.84
N ARG A 302 -17.27 2.98 2.80
CA ARG A 302 -18.55 2.57 3.37
C ARG A 302 -19.29 3.76 4.00
N LYS A 303 -18.58 4.57 4.82
CA LYS A 303 -19.16 5.76 5.45
C LYS A 303 -19.61 6.80 4.41
N GLN A 304 -18.79 7.03 3.39
CA GLN A 304 -19.14 7.95 2.31
C GLN A 304 -20.37 7.47 1.53
N LYS A 305 -20.48 6.17 1.28
CA LYS A 305 -21.64 5.58 0.60
C LYS A 305 -22.91 5.73 1.43
N GLU A 306 -22.85 5.38 2.72
CA GLU A 306 -23.97 5.54 3.66
C GLU A 306 -24.43 7.01 3.78
N GLU A 307 -23.48 7.96 3.80
CA GLU A 307 -23.82 9.38 3.85
C GLU A 307 -24.51 9.86 2.55
N LYS A 308 -24.02 9.40 1.38
CA LYS A 308 -24.65 9.71 0.09
C LYS A 308 -26.07 9.14 0.02
N GLU A 309 -26.26 7.88 0.41
CA GLU A 309 -27.59 7.26 0.44
C GLU A 309 -28.56 8.01 1.37
N ARG A 310 -28.09 8.41 2.55
CA ARG A 310 -28.90 9.23 3.49
C ARG A 310 -29.29 10.59 2.90
N LYS A 311 -28.37 11.25 2.19
CA LYS A 311 -28.66 12.51 1.49
C LYS A 311 -29.71 12.34 0.40
N ILE A 312 -29.62 11.27 -0.38
CA ILE A 312 -30.58 10.93 -1.45
C ILE A 312 -31.96 10.68 -0.83
N GLN A 313 -32.07 9.80 0.15
CA GLN A 313 -33.35 9.51 0.84
C GLN A 313 -34.00 10.78 1.43
N ARG A 314 -33.18 11.65 2.06
CA ARG A 314 -33.69 12.92 2.57
C ARG A 314 -34.19 13.85 1.47
N ALA A 315 -33.47 13.91 0.33
CA ALA A 315 -33.87 14.72 -0.82
C ALA A 315 -35.16 14.18 -1.45
N GLU A 316 -35.33 12.88 -1.58
CA GLU A 316 -36.57 12.23 -2.05
C GLU A 316 -37.74 12.54 -1.14
N HIS A 317 -37.59 12.39 0.18
CA HIS A 317 -38.63 12.70 1.14
C HIS A 317 -39.06 14.18 1.10
N ILE A 318 -38.07 15.09 0.98
CA ILE A 318 -38.35 16.52 0.81
C ILE A 318 -39.13 16.78 -0.49
N ASN A 319 -38.73 16.10 -1.60
CA ASN A 319 -39.39 16.28 -2.88
C ASN A 319 -40.82 15.76 -2.88
N ASP A 320 -41.08 14.63 -2.24
CA ASP A 320 -42.42 14.08 -2.09
C ASP A 320 -43.32 14.99 -1.23
N GLU A 321 -42.78 15.55 -0.16
CA GLU A 321 -43.50 16.50 0.66
C GLU A 321 -43.85 17.80 -0.09
N LYS A 322 -42.90 18.32 -0.90
CA LYS A 322 -43.14 19.44 -1.80
C LYS A 322 -44.28 19.15 -2.78
N LYS A 323 -44.32 17.96 -3.40
CA LYS A 323 -45.41 17.57 -4.31
C LYS A 323 -46.76 17.56 -3.58
N LYS A 324 -46.83 17.00 -2.39
CA LYS A 324 -48.06 16.99 -1.57
C LYS A 324 -48.54 18.40 -1.26
N VAL A 325 -47.62 19.31 -0.85
CA VAL A 325 -47.95 20.70 -0.56
C VAL A 325 -48.42 21.44 -1.82
N GLN A 326 -47.75 21.21 -2.99
CA GLN A 326 -48.20 21.79 -4.26
C GLN A 326 -49.62 21.33 -4.60
N LYS A 327 -49.92 20.03 -4.51
CA LYS A 327 -51.25 19.48 -4.74
C LYS A 327 -52.30 20.11 -3.80
N LEU A 328 -52.00 20.21 -2.51
CA LEU A 328 -52.87 20.84 -1.54
C LEU A 328 -53.20 22.31 -1.89
N ILE A 329 -52.20 23.08 -2.32
CA ILE A 329 -52.43 24.48 -2.74
C ILE A 329 -53.33 24.55 -3.97
N ILE A 330 -53.17 23.66 -4.94
CA ILE A 330 -54.03 23.60 -6.13
C ILE A 330 -55.45 23.22 -5.74
N GLU A 331 -55.64 22.18 -4.94
CA GLU A 331 -56.96 21.78 -4.42
C GLU A 331 -57.66 22.91 -3.69
N ALA A 332 -56.95 23.64 -2.82
CA ALA A 332 -57.51 24.77 -2.09
C ALA A 332 -57.93 25.93 -3.02
N ARG A 333 -57.16 26.20 -4.09
CA ARG A 333 -57.50 27.21 -5.10
C ARG A 333 -58.73 26.79 -5.90
N ASP A 334 -58.74 25.55 -6.38
CA ASP A 334 -59.86 25.03 -7.17
C ASP A 334 -61.13 24.95 -6.35
N TYR A 335 -61.06 24.59 -5.06
CA TYR A 335 -62.20 24.68 -4.13
C TYR A 335 -62.75 26.10 -3.98
N LYS A 336 -61.86 27.10 -3.82
CA LYS A 336 -62.28 28.50 -3.76
C LYS A 336 -62.96 28.95 -5.05
N THR A 337 -62.38 28.58 -6.20
CA THR A 337 -62.91 28.92 -7.54
C THR A 337 -64.24 28.25 -7.78
N SER A 338 -64.41 27.00 -7.41
CA SER A 338 -65.70 26.30 -7.54
C SER A 338 -66.84 26.98 -6.74
N LYS A 339 -66.55 27.48 -5.54
CA LYS A 339 -67.50 28.28 -4.77
C LYS A 339 -67.88 29.60 -5.46
N GLN A 340 -66.91 30.31 -5.98
CA GLN A 340 -67.14 31.55 -6.74
C GLN A 340 -67.99 31.30 -8.00
N ILE A 341 -67.75 30.22 -8.71
CA ILE A 341 -68.54 29.81 -9.89
C ILE A 341 -69.96 29.47 -9.48
N ARG A 342 -70.23 28.82 -8.35
CA ARG A 342 -71.57 28.53 -7.86
C ARG A 342 -72.30 29.80 -7.47
N GLU A 343 -71.62 30.78 -6.84
CA GLU A 343 -72.22 32.08 -6.53
C GLU A 343 -72.56 32.85 -7.82
N TYR A 344 -71.71 32.82 -8.81
CA TYR A 344 -72.00 33.42 -10.13
C TYR A 344 -73.22 32.76 -10.78
N ALA A 345 -73.35 31.43 -10.74
CA ALA A 345 -74.49 30.72 -11.30
C ALA A 345 -75.87 31.20 -10.76
N LYS A 346 -75.96 31.77 -9.52
CA LYS A 346 -77.18 32.34 -8.96
C LYS A 346 -77.64 33.58 -9.70
N THR A 347 -76.75 34.30 -10.38
CA THR A 347 -77.06 35.53 -11.11
C THR A 347 -77.44 35.27 -12.57
N VAL A 348 -77.21 34.07 -13.09
CA VAL A 348 -77.48 33.69 -14.48
C VAL A 348 -78.92 33.31 -14.67
N LYS A 349 -79.60 33.94 -15.68
CA LYS A 349 -81.01 33.72 -16.00
C LYS A 349 -81.31 32.60 -16.97
N ASP A 350 -80.28 32.24 -17.83
CA ASP A 350 -80.37 31.15 -18.78
C ASP A 350 -80.26 29.80 -18.08
N PRO A 351 -81.31 28.93 -18.16
CA PRO A 351 -81.29 27.66 -17.43
C PRO A 351 -80.25 26.68 -17.92
N GLU A 352 -80.01 26.59 -19.22
CA GLU A 352 -79.08 25.64 -19.82
C GLU A 352 -77.64 26.00 -19.46
N TYR A 353 -77.28 27.27 -19.65
CA TYR A 353 -75.98 27.79 -19.26
C TYR A 353 -75.72 27.71 -17.78
N LYS A 354 -76.72 27.91 -16.95
CA LYS A 354 -76.61 27.77 -15.48
C LYS A 354 -76.29 26.34 -15.06
N ASP A 355 -76.92 25.32 -15.73
CA ASP A 355 -76.66 23.92 -15.45
C ASP A 355 -75.23 23.57 -15.81
N TRP A 356 -74.79 23.99 -16.99
CA TRP A 356 -73.42 23.80 -17.44
C TRP A 356 -72.41 24.42 -16.44
N ILE A 357 -72.62 25.62 -15.96
CA ILE A 357 -71.75 26.26 -14.94
C ILE A 357 -71.68 25.42 -13.67
N LEU A 358 -72.82 24.89 -13.20
CA LEU A 358 -72.87 24.10 -11.96
C LEU A 358 -72.17 22.73 -12.13
N GLN A 359 -72.20 22.15 -13.31
CA GLN A 359 -71.47 20.93 -13.65
C GLN A 359 -69.97 21.21 -13.60
N LYS A 360 -69.49 22.29 -14.24
CA LYS A 360 -68.06 22.67 -14.23
C LYS A 360 -67.57 23.07 -12.82
N ALA A 361 -68.43 23.73 -12.01
CA ALA A 361 -68.11 24.00 -10.59
C ALA A 361 -67.94 22.69 -9.79
N SER A 362 -68.79 21.69 -10.08
CA SER A 362 -68.70 20.38 -9.41
C SER A 362 -67.50 19.56 -9.84
N TRP A 363 -67.11 19.67 -11.10
CA TRP A 363 -65.88 19.05 -11.63
C TRP A 363 -64.62 19.66 -11.01
N LEU A 364 -64.60 20.98 -10.80
CA LEU A 364 -63.48 21.68 -10.23
C LEU A 364 -63.34 21.50 -8.72
N ASP A 365 -64.40 21.09 -8.04
CA ASP A 365 -64.50 20.96 -6.58
C ASP A 365 -63.78 19.66 -6.11
N PRO A 366 -62.64 19.75 -5.42
CA PRO A 366 -61.89 18.57 -4.99
C PRO A 366 -62.62 17.72 -3.96
N THR A 367 -63.68 18.23 -3.34
CA THR A 367 -64.47 17.49 -2.34
C THR A 367 -65.56 16.62 -2.94
N ILE A 368 -65.91 16.86 -4.22
CA ILE A 368 -67.02 16.17 -4.93
C ILE A 368 -66.46 15.05 -5.83
N HIS A 369 -65.25 15.19 -6.30
CA HIS A 369 -64.58 14.19 -7.20
C HIS A 369 -65.39 13.84 -8.46
N LYS A 370 -66.12 14.79 -9.04
CA LYS A 370 -66.93 14.56 -10.25
C LYS A 370 -66.02 14.55 -11.48
N GLU A 371 -66.22 13.55 -12.34
CA GLU A 371 -65.60 13.54 -13.67
C GLU A 371 -66.44 14.33 -14.66
N ASP A 372 -65.81 15.01 -15.59
CA ASP A 372 -66.45 15.71 -16.67
C ASP A 372 -66.39 14.86 -17.94
N GLU A 373 -67.47 14.81 -18.74
CA GLU A 373 -67.57 13.98 -19.93
C GLU A 373 -66.54 14.37 -20.99
N ILE A 374 -66.13 15.62 -21.06
CA ILE A 374 -65.19 16.15 -22.06
C ILE A 374 -63.80 16.32 -21.48
N LEU A 375 -63.70 16.87 -20.28
CA LEU A 375 -62.45 17.22 -19.64
C LEU A 375 -61.83 16.08 -18.82
N GLY A 376 -62.59 14.99 -18.60
CA GLY A 376 -62.18 13.86 -17.79
C GLY A 376 -62.05 14.21 -16.30
N LYS A 377 -61.22 13.43 -15.60
CA LYS A 377 -60.94 13.61 -14.16
C LYS A 377 -59.89 14.72 -13.93
N ARG A 378 -60.21 15.67 -13.06
CA ARG A 378 -59.28 16.74 -12.71
C ARG A 378 -58.04 16.20 -12.00
N ASP A 379 -56.85 16.42 -12.61
CA ASP A 379 -55.54 16.09 -12.01
C ASP A 379 -55.00 17.31 -11.25
N TYR A 380 -54.95 17.19 -9.92
CA TYR A 380 -54.43 18.22 -9.04
C TYR A 380 -52.89 18.25 -8.92
N SER A 381 -52.19 17.49 -9.70
CA SER A 381 -50.71 17.61 -9.82
C SER A 381 -50.29 18.84 -10.61
N LYS A 382 -51.21 19.37 -11.45
CA LYS A 382 -51.03 20.55 -12.31
C LYS A 382 -52.03 21.63 -12.00
N ASP A 383 -51.64 22.91 -12.14
CA ASP A 383 -52.64 23.99 -11.98
C ASP A 383 -53.67 23.93 -13.12
N LEU A 384 -54.79 24.63 -12.94
CA LEU A 384 -55.93 24.56 -13.87
C LEU A 384 -55.54 25.03 -15.31
N LYS A 385 -54.67 26.03 -15.44
CA LYS A 385 -54.24 26.55 -16.75
C LYS A 385 -53.34 25.56 -17.46
N GLU A 386 -52.40 24.97 -16.72
CA GLU A 386 -51.48 23.93 -17.25
C GLU A 386 -52.27 22.70 -17.65
N TYR A 387 -53.18 22.23 -16.82
CA TYR A 387 -54.03 21.09 -17.13
C TYR A 387 -54.86 21.27 -18.42
N LEU A 388 -55.54 22.46 -18.56
CA LEU A 388 -56.31 22.75 -19.78
C LEU A 388 -55.44 22.90 -21.03
N LYS A 389 -54.23 23.40 -20.88
CA LYS A 389 -53.26 23.47 -22.02
C LYS A 389 -52.84 22.09 -22.50
N ASP A 390 -52.53 21.19 -21.60
CA ASP A 390 -52.12 19.80 -21.93
C ASP A 390 -53.24 19.05 -22.65
N LEU A 391 -54.52 19.28 -22.33
CA LEU A 391 -55.66 18.71 -23.03
C LEU A 391 -55.73 19.16 -24.49
N LEU A 392 -55.39 20.43 -24.79
CA LEU A 392 -55.36 20.99 -26.14
C LEU A 392 -54.20 20.43 -26.97
N GLU A 393 -53.04 20.18 -26.35
CA GLU A 393 -51.87 19.62 -27.02
C GLU A 393 -52.07 18.13 -27.40
N ILE A 394 -52.76 17.34 -26.58
CA ILE A 394 -53.09 15.94 -26.90
C ILE A 394 -54.00 15.82 -28.12
N GLU A 395 -54.89 16.78 -28.38
CA GLU A 395 -55.73 16.79 -29.58
C GLU A 395 -54.94 17.19 -30.83
N SER A 396 -53.92 18.05 -30.75
CA SER A 396 -53.10 18.46 -31.90
C SER A 396 -52.22 17.32 -32.44
N ASP A 397 -51.75 16.41 -31.57
CA ASP A 397 -50.90 15.27 -31.99
C ASP A 397 -51.67 14.09 -32.61
N ARG A 398 -53.02 14.12 -32.61
CA ARG A 398 -53.85 13.09 -33.24
C ARG A 398 -54.22 13.41 -34.69
N TYR A 399 -53.81 14.55 -35.23
CA TYR A 399 -54.13 15.01 -36.58
C TYR A 399 -52.90 15.17 -37.50
N TRP A 400 -51.77 14.55 -37.14
CA TRP A 400 -50.58 14.48 -38.04
C TRP A 400 -50.11 13.02 -38.24
#